data_0ef6f3e31890aabd7339d82d8e4ba8ba
#
_entry.id   0ef6f3e31890aabd7339d82d8e4ba8ba
#
_cell.length_a   1.000
_cell.length_b   1.000
_cell.length_c   1.000
_cell.angle_alpha   90.00
_cell.angle_beta   90.00
_cell.angle_gamma   90.00
#
_symmetry.space_group_name_H-M   'P 1'
#
loop_
_entity.id
_entity.type
_entity.pdbx_description
1 polymer ?
#
loop_
_entity_poly.entity_id
_entity_poly.type
_entity_poly.pdbx_seq_one_letter_code
_entity_poly.pdbx_strand_id
1 'polypeptide(L)' 'KGVIDGYNIGINIGDSAGQTIKYPHIHLIPRKNGDTKNPKGGIRNVIPGKGDYTKKNV' A
#
# COMPACT_ATOMS: atom_id res chain seq x y z
N LYS A 1 5.49 5.83 -21.97
CA LYS A 1 5.82 6.50 -21.19
C LYS A 1 5.18 6.51 -19.96
N GLY A 2 5.48 6.25 -19.03
CA GLY A 2 4.88 6.04 -17.87
C GLY A 2 4.57 7.25 -17.13
N VAL A 3 3.38 7.54 -17.04
CA VAL A 3 2.94 8.66 -16.29
C VAL A 3 2.63 8.18 -14.90
N ILE A 4 3.16 8.83 -13.90
CA ILE A 4 2.90 8.48 -12.53
C ILE A 4 1.77 9.34 -12.03
N ASP A 5 0.70 8.71 -11.55
CA ASP A 5 -0.48 9.42 -11.11
C ASP A 5 -0.51 9.62 -9.60
N GLY A 6 0.28 8.89 -8.86
CA GLY A 6 0.29 9.00 -7.41
C GLY A 6 1.42 8.18 -6.81
N TYR A 7 1.50 8.18 -5.48
CA TYR A 7 2.54 7.45 -4.79
C TYR A 7 1.99 6.85 -3.52
N ASN A 8 2.53 5.71 -3.14
CA ASN A 8 2.35 5.22 -1.78
C ASN A 8 3.72 5.28 -1.10
N ILE A 9 3.72 5.69 0.15
CA ILE A 9 4.95 5.80 0.91
C ILE A 9 4.74 5.06 2.22
N GLY A 10 5.67 4.23 2.60
CA GLY A 10 5.50 3.47 3.83
C GLY A 10 6.78 2.84 4.32
N ILE A 11 6.72 2.30 5.52
CA ILE A 11 7.84 1.65 6.17
C ILE A 11 7.33 0.38 6.81
N ASN A 12 8.06 -0.71 6.67
CA ASN A 12 7.71 -1.95 7.34
C ASN A 12 8.55 -2.07 8.62
N ILE A 13 7.90 -2.19 9.76
CA ILE A 13 8.59 -2.31 11.02
C ILE A 13 8.08 -3.55 11.73
N GLY A 14 8.95 -4.49 11.95
CA GLY A 14 8.62 -5.75 12.63
C GLY A 14 8.27 -6.87 11.68
N ASP A 15 8.37 -8.08 12.17
CA ASP A 15 8.08 -9.27 11.36
C ASP A 15 6.67 -9.30 10.85
N SER A 16 5.72 -8.97 11.69
CA SER A 16 4.31 -9.02 11.26
C SER A 16 4.00 -7.98 10.20
N ALA A 17 4.83 -6.97 10.08
CA ALA A 17 4.66 -5.96 9.03
C ALA A 17 5.44 -6.30 7.77
N GLY A 18 6.13 -7.43 7.77
CA GLY A 18 6.86 -7.87 6.58
C GLY A 18 8.29 -7.36 6.49
N GLN A 19 8.83 -6.86 7.59
CA GLN A 19 10.21 -6.38 7.57
C GLN A 19 11.15 -7.56 7.46
N THR A 20 12.01 -7.56 6.46
CA THR A 20 12.98 -8.63 6.26
C THR A 20 14.41 -8.16 6.46
N ILE A 21 14.64 -6.87 6.36
CA ILE A 21 15.96 -6.30 6.56
C ILE A 21 15.97 -5.57 7.89
N LYS A 22 17.01 -5.80 8.70
CA LYS A 22 17.06 -5.28 10.03
C LYS A 22 16.91 -3.78 10.09
N TYR A 23 17.41 -3.06 9.16
CA TYR A 23 17.30 -1.62 9.17
C TYR A 23 16.08 -1.23 8.34
N PRO A 24 15.08 -0.60 8.95
CA PRO A 24 13.90 -0.19 8.21
C PRO A 24 14.23 0.83 7.14
N HIS A 25 13.52 0.79 6.06
CA HIS A 25 13.72 1.76 5.00
C HIS A 25 12.37 2.20 4.48
N ILE A 26 12.34 3.37 3.86
CA ILE A 26 11.11 3.93 3.36
C ILE A 26 10.88 3.46 1.95
N HIS A 27 9.70 2.95 1.70
CA HIS A 27 9.30 2.55 0.36
C HIS A 27 8.61 3.71 -0.33
N LEU A 28 9.00 3.97 -1.55
CA LEU A 28 8.31 4.96 -2.37
C LEU A 28 7.81 4.20 -3.58
N ILE A 29 6.52 4.05 -3.68
CA ILE A 29 5.92 3.24 -4.72
C ILE A 29 5.15 4.12 -5.69
N PRO A 30 5.65 4.30 -6.91
CA PRO A 30 4.91 5.08 -7.90
C PRO A 30 3.67 4.32 -8.34
N ARG A 31 2.58 5.01 -8.46
CA ARG A 31 1.31 4.38 -8.82
C ARG A 31 0.77 4.96 -10.12
N LYS A 32 0.01 4.13 -10.82
CA LYS A 32 -0.63 4.56 -12.07
C LYS A 32 -2.08 4.18 -12.00
N ASN A 33 -2.93 4.96 -12.61
CA ASN A 33 -4.35 4.62 -12.67
C ASN A 33 -4.51 3.27 -13.32
N GLY A 34 -5.29 2.43 -12.71
CA GLY A 34 -5.56 1.10 -13.25
C GLY A 34 -4.54 0.04 -12.88
N ASP A 35 -3.52 0.37 -12.08
CA ASP A 35 -2.52 -0.62 -11.70
C ASP A 35 -3.08 -1.65 -10.71
N THR A 36 -4.21 -1.33 -10.09
CA THR A 36 -4.85 -2.28 -9.22
C THR A 36 -6.35 -2.07 -9.34
N LYS A 37 -7.14 -3.08 -9.05
CA LYS A 37 -8.57 -2.98 -9.24
C LYS A 37 -9.24 -2.00 -8.32
N ASN A 38 -8.94 -2.03 -7.06
CA ASN A 38 -9.57 -1.13 -6.10
C ASN A 38 -8.50 -0.53 -5.19
N PRO A 39 -8.01 0.64 -5.50
CA PRO A 39 -6.94 1.24 -4.70
C PRO A 39 -7.42 1.93 -3.44
N LYS A 40 -8.72 2.01 -3.21
CA LYS A 40 -9.21 2.75 -2.06
C LYS A 40 -8.64 2.20 -0.77
N GLY A 41 -8.26 3.09 0.13
CA GLY A 41 -7.62 2.73 1.37
C GLY A 41 -6.11 2.68 1.27
N GLY A 42 -5.56 2.55 0.07
CA GLY A 42 -4.12 2.59 -0.15
C GLY A 42 -3.33 1.67 0.77
N ILE A 43 -2.52 2.24 1.62
CA ILE A 43 -1.65 1.50 2.53
C ILE A 43 -2.43 0.51 3.40
N ARG A 44 -3.67 0.80 3.73
CA ARG A 44 -4.46 -0.12 4.55
C ARG A 44 -4.66 -1.47 3.90
N ASN A 45 -4.42 -1.56 2.60
CA ASN A 45 -4.59 -2.83 1.88
C ASN A 45 -3.54 -3.88 2.24
N VAL A 46 -2.59 -3.54 3.11
CA VAL A 46 -1.62 -4.54 3.56
C VAL A 46 -2.33 -5.66 4.33
N ILE A 47 -3.51 -5.38 4.88
CA ILE A 47 -4.30 -6.43 5.50
C ILE A 47 -5.45 -6.71 4.55
N PRO A 48 -5.52 -7.91 3.99
CA PRO A 48 -6.55 -8.23 3.01
C PRO A 48 -7.94 -7.98 3.56
N GLY A 49 -8.74 -7.30 2.79
CA GLY A 49 -10.11 -7.01 3.16
C GLY A 49 -10.29 -5.82 4.07
N LYS A 50 -9.20 -5.17 4.47
CA LYS A 50 -9.30 -4.04 5.38
C LYS A 50 -8.93 -2.72 4.73
N GLY A 51 -8.76 -2.73 3.44
CA GLY A 51 -8.30 -1.53 2.75
C GLY A 51 -9.38 -0.52 2.50
N ASP A 52 -10.42 -0.91 1.82
CA ASP A 52 -11.44 0.04 1.40
C ASP A 52 -12.39 0.34 2.54
N TYR A 53 -12.07 1.37 3.31
CA TYR A 53 -12.89 1.74 4.46
C TYR A 53 -14.14 2.47 4.05
N THR A 54 -14.32 2.74 2.80
CA THR A 54 -15.56 3.35 2.33
C THR A 54 -16.66 2.31 2.16
N LYS A 55 -16.31 1.01 2.07
CA LYS A 55 -17.29 -0.02 1.98
C LYS A 55 -17.74 -0.41 3.33
N LYS A 56 -19.05 -0.59 3.50
CA LYS A 56 -19.55 -1.08 4.72
C LYS A 56 -19.29 -2.50 4.72
N ASN A 57 -18.47 -2.92 5.55
CA ASN A 57 -18.19 -4.26 5.59
C ASN A 57 -18.95 -4.87 6.52
N VAL A 58 -19.74 -5.56 6.19
CA VAL A 58 -20.59 -6.17 7.13
C VAL A 58 -20.33 -7.60 7.24
#